data_a94882adeda019710d8d9c2bff06f309
#
_entry.id   a94882adeda019710d8d9c2bff06f309
#
_cell.length_a   1.000
_cell.length_b   1.000
_cell.length_c   1.000
_cell.angle_alpha   90.00
_cell.angle_beta   90.00
_cell.angle_gamma   90.00
#
_symmetry.space_group_name_H-M   'P 1'
#
loop_
_entity.id
_entity.type
_entity.pdbx_description
1 polymer ?
#
loop_
_entity_poly.entity_id
_entity_poly.type
_entity_poly.pdbx_seq_one_letter_code
_entity_poly.pdbx_strand_id
1 'polypeptide(L)'
;MSSHGRTICKCRVKKTAGLHDELGLKGRTLIVFTGDNGSASSGTLNGEPYPKGKGRQADWGVHVPFIVRAPFLNKGGVVSRDLIDFTDLYPTFLDLAGVTPPKTLKLDGKSFVPSLRGDEDPFKKRSWIYSQIGDFRMIRDWYHIIDNKGAFHNLLKDPRQEQKVSPQDKIAPGRRQRLQMILDRFPKNAPAPFPEFKAKHPGLN
;
A
#
# COMPACT_ATOMS: atom_id res chain seq x y z
N MET A 1 -10.58 -6.39 -10.85
CA MET A 1 -10.61 -7.82 -10.48
C MET A 1 -11.79 -8.46 -11.19
N SER A 2 -11.60 -9.59 -11.88
CA SER A 2 -12.70 -10.35 -12.47
C SER A 2 -13.68 -10.80 -11.38
N SER A 3 -14.94 -11.04 -11.73
CA SER A 3 -15.95 -11.58 -10.79
C SER A 3 -15.46 -12.86 -10.10
N HIS A 4 -14.71 -13.69 -10.79
CA HIS A 4 -14.09 -14.91 -10.28
C HIS A 4 -13.05 -14.66 -9.18
N GLY A 5 -12.17 -13.69 -9.35
CA GLY A 5 -11.16 -13.34 -8.33
C GLY A 5 -11.77 -12.84 -7.03
N ARG A 6 -12.85 -12.05 -7.09
CA ARG A 6 -13.59 -11.59 -5.91
C ARG A 6 -14.26 -12.75 -5.16
N THR A 7 -14.80 -13.72 -5.88
CA THR A 7 -15.49 -14.87 -5.28
C THR A 7 -14.50 -15.81 -4.56
N ILE A 8 -13.34 -16.08 -5.15
CA ILE A 8 -12.30 -16.94 -4.55
C ILE A 8 -11.74 -16.29 -3.28
N CYS A 9 -11.41 -14.98 -3.32
CA CYS A 9 -10.92 -14.24 -2.15
C CYS A 9 -11.94 -14.24 -1.01
N LYS A 10 -13.21 -13.91 -1.29
CA LYS A 10 -14.28 -13.93 -0.28
C LYS A 10 -14.44 -15.32 0.35
N CYS A 11 -14.41 -16.39 -0.44
CA CYS A 11 -14.59 -17.75 0.05
C CYS A 11 -13.42 -18.17 0.97
N ARG A 12 -12.17 -17.91 0.59
CA ARG A 12 -11.00 -18.29 1.40
C ARG A 12 -10.93 -17.49 2.70
N VAL A 13 -11.09 -16.19 2.65
CA VAL A 13 -11.08 -15.33 3.85
C VAL A 13 -12.22 -15.74 4.80
N LYS A 14 -13.43 -16.02 4.27
CA LYS A 14 -14.56 -16.48 5.08
C LYS A 14 -14.29 -17.83 5.76
N LYS A 15 -13.72 -18.80 5.05
CA LYS A 15 -13.35 -20.11 5.62
C LYS A 15 -12.31 -19.99 6.72
N THR A 16 -11.24 -19.21 6.48
CA THR A 16 -10.20 -18.98 7.48
C THR A 16 -10.76 -18.30 8.72
N ALA A 17 -11.61 -17.27 8.54
CA ALA A 17 -12.26 -16.58 9.65
C ALA A 17 -13.19 -17.52 10.45
N GLY A 18 -13.98 -18.36 9.77
CA GLY A 18 -14.86 -19.35 10.39
C GLY A 18 -14.09 -20.35 11.24
N LEU A 19 -13.02 -20.93 10.70
CA LEU A 19 -12.16 -21.86 11.44
C LEU A 19 -11.56 -21.23 12.71
N HIS A 20 -11.13 -19.98 12.64
CA HIS A 20 -10.62 -19.28 13.82
C HIS A 20 -11.71 -19.07 14.89
N ASP A 21 -12.94 -18.83 14.46
CA ASP A 21 -14.08 -18.68 15.39
C ASP A 21 -14.42 -20.01 16.07
N GLU A 22 -14.44 -21.11 15.31
CA GLU A 22 -14.66 -22.48 15.81
C GLU A 22 -13.58 -22.92 16.80
N LEU A 23 -12.32 -22.52 16.56
CA LEU A 23 -11.18 -22.84 17.45
C LEU A 23 -11.06 -21.89 18.66
N GLY A 24 -11.99 -20.96 18.85
CA GLY A 24 -11.95 -20.00 19.97
C GLY A 24 -10.82 -18.96 19.89
N LEU A 25 -10.25 -18.76 18.69
CA LEU A 25 -9.10 -17.86 18.49
C LEU A 25 -9.50 -16.42 18.16
N LYS A 26 -10.80 -16.15 18.02
CA LYS A 26 -11.37 -14.86 17.62
C LYS A 26 -10.83 -13.65 18.40
N GLY A 27 -10.68 -13.80 19.72
CA GLY A 27 -10.27 -12.71 20.62
C GLY A 27 -8.78 -12.38 20.62
N ARG A 28 -7.94 -13.17 19.92
CA ARG A 28 -6.47 -13.04 19.97
C ARG A 28 -5.76 -13.23 18.63
N THR A 29 -6.51 -13.20 17.53
CA THR A 29 -5.92 -13.41 16.20
C THR A 29 -6.25 -12.25 15.30
N LEU A 30 -5.19 -11.65 14.74
CA LEU A 30 -5.26 -10.73 13.61
C LEU A 30 -5.15 -11.53 12.32
N ILE A 31 -6.11 -11.35 11.40
CA ILE A 31 -6.02 -11.89 10.05
C ILE A 31 -5.85 -10.74 9.08
N VAL A 32 -4.77 -10.77 8.30
CA VAL A 32 -4.51 -9.81 7.22
C VAL A 32 -4.55 -10.55 5.90
N PHE A 33 -5.36 -10.05 4.97
CA PHE A 33 -5.40 -10.51 3.59
C PHE A 33 -5.00 -9.35 2.67
N THR A 34 -3.99 -9.58 1.84
CA THR A 34 -3.50 -8.56 0.90
C THR A 34 -2.96 -9.20 -0.37
N GLY A 35 -2.80 -8.41 -1.44
CA GLY A 35 -1.95 -8.76 -2.58
C GLY A 35 -0.54 -8.24 -2.35
N ASP A 36 0.45 -8.85 -3.00
CA ASP A 36 1.85 -8.42 -2.96
C ASP A 36 2.13 -7.29 -3.95
N ASN A 37 1.40 -7.29 -5.08
CA ASN A 37 1.52 -6.31 -6.16
C ASN A 37 0.22 -6.25 -6.98
N GLY A 38 0.15 -5.32 -7.93
CA GLY A 38 -0.97 -5.21 -8.85
C GLY A 38 -1.22 -6.45 -9.70
N SER A 39 -2.37 -6.50 -10.37
CA SER A 39 -2.81 -7.67 -11.15
C SER A 39 -1.77 -8.13 -12.17
N ALA A 40 -1.55 -9.45 -12.27
CA ALA A 40 -0.64 -10.04 -13.26
C ALA A 40 -1.18 -9.97 -14.70
N SER A 41 -2.49 -9.79 -14.87
CA SER A 41 -3.17 -9.67 -16.17
C SER A 41 -4.10 -8.47 -16.20
N SER A 42 -4.40 -7.99 -17.39
CA SER A 42 -5.46 -7.01 -17.60
C SER A 42 -6.83 -7.61 -17.27
N GLY A 43 -7.79 -6.78 -16.94
CA GLY A 43 -9.13 -7.19 -16.56
C GLY A 43 -10.12 -6.05 -16.71
N THR A 44 -11.19 -6.07 -15.94
CA THR A 44 -12.18 -4.99 -15.86
C THR A 44 -12.37 -4.54 -14.41
N LEU A 45 -12.56 -3.25 -14.22
CA LEU A 45 -12.95 -2.64 -12.96
C LEU A 45 -14.20 -1.79 -13.20
N ASN A 46 -15.30 -2.12 -12.52
CA ASN A 46 -16.59 -1.46 -12.71
C ASN A 46 -17.10 -1.44 -14.18
N GLY A 47 -16.83 -2.54 -14.93
CA GLY A 47 -17.20 -2.64 -16.35
C GLY A 47 -16.20 -2.07 -17.33
N GLU A 48 -15.27 -1.24 -16.89
CA GLU A 48 -14.25 -0.61 -17.73
C GLU A 48 -12.96 -1.45 -17.79
N PRO A 49 -12.24 -1.43 -18.94
CA PRO A 49 -10.94 -2.08 -19.04
C PRO A 49 -9.97 -1.58 -17.98
N TYR A 50 -9.27 -2.50 -17.34
CA TYR A 50 -8.26 -2.18 -16.32
C TYR A 50 -6.94 -2.84 -16.69
N PRO A 51 -5.85 -2.08 -16.77
CA PRO A 51 -4.58 -2.60 -17.27
C PRO A 51 -3.91 -3.55 -16.27
N LYS A 52 -2.99 -4.37 -16.78
CA LYS A 52 -2.05 -5.13 -15.95
C LYS A 52 -1.26 -4.20 -15.04
N GLY A 53 -1.22 -4.51 -13.75
CA GLY A 53 -0.53 -3.71 -12.71
C GLY A 53 0.86 -4.22 -12.36
N LYS A 54 1.05 -5.56 -12.31
CA LYS A 54 2.32 -6.16 -11.91
C LYS A 54 3.50 -5.63 -12.75
N GLY A 55 4.53 -5.12 -12.06
CA GLY A 55 5.71 -4.53 -12.69
C GLY A 55 5.49 -3.12 -13.27
N ARG A 56 4.30 -2.53 -13.09
CA ARG A 56 4.04 -1.16 -13.51
C ARG A 56 4.38 -0.15 -12.42
N GLN A 57 4.97 0.92 -12.85
CA GLN A 57 5.38 2.07 -12.03
C GLN A 57 4.22 3.08 -11.97
N ALA A 58 3.11 2.64 -11.39
CA ALA A 58 1.88 3.40 -11.34
C ALA A 58 1.06 2.98 -10.10
N ASP A 59 0.07 3.77 -9.72
CA ASP A 59 -0.77 3.46 -8.56
C ASP A 59 -1.36 2.05 -8.63
N TRP A 60 -1.91 1.63 -9.75
CA TRP A 60 -2.48 0.28 -9.92
C TRP A 60 -1.45 -0.86 -9.93
N GLY A 61 -0.15 -0.53 -9.98
CA GLY A 61 0.95 -1.51 -9.81
C GLY A 61 1.20 -1.87 -8.36
N VAL A 62 0.88 -0.98 -7.43
CA VAL A 62 1.19 -1.08 -6.00
C VAL A 62 -0.05 -0.98 -5.10
N HIS A 63 -1.16 -0.43 -5.60
CA HIS A 63 -2.41 -0.32 -4.85
C HIS A 63 -3.16 -1.66 -4.89
N VAL A 64 -3.05 -2.42 -3.81
CA VAL A 64 -3.58 -3.78 -3.68
C VAL A 64 -4.73 -3.83 -2.68
N PRO A 65 -5.61 -4.84 -2.75
CA PRO A 65 -6.58 -5.08 -1.70
C PRO A 65 -5.88 -5.31 -0.36
N PHE A 66 -6.37 -4.66 0.70
CA PHE A 66 -5.90 -4.84 2.06
C PHE A 66 -7.10 -4.99 2.98
N ILE A 67 -7.27 -6.18 3.57
CA ILE A 67 -8.39 -6.53 4.42
C ILE A 67 -7.86 -7.01 5.75
N VAL A 68 -8.36 -6.43 6.83
CA VAL A 68 -7.96 -6.78 8.19
C VAL A 68 -9.17 -7.24 8.97
N ARG A 69 -9.04 -8.37 9.66
CA ARG A 69 -9.99 -8.84 10.65
C ARG A 69 -9.32 -8.87 12.02
N ALA A 70 -9.80 -8.03 12.92
CA ALA A 70 -9.30 -7.87 14.29
C ALA A 70 -10.48 -7.68 15.27
N PRO A 71 -11.28 -8.73 15.55
CA PRO A 71 -12.52 -8.61 16.34
C PRO A 71 -12.28 -8.14 17.77
N PHE A 72 -11.06 -8.27 18.27
CA PHE A 72 -10.65 -7.78 19.59
C PHE A 72 -10.36 -6.27 19.62
N LEU A 73 -10.30 -5.60 18.48
CA LEU A 73 -10.10 -4.15 18.37
C LEU A 73 -11.35 -3.40 17.94
N ASN A 74 -12.17 -3.98 17.05
CA ASN A 74 -13.37 -3.34 16.52
C ASN A 74 -14.44 -4.35 16.11
N LYS A 75 -15.65 -3.85 15.87
CA LYS A 75 -16.81 -4.67 15.44
C LYS A 75 -16.75 -5.07 13.96
N GLY A 76 -15.81 -4.53 13.18
CA GLY A 76 -15.71 -4.74 11.74
C GLY A 76 -16.74 -3.94 10.91
N GLY A 77 -16.79 -4.22 9.60
CA GLY A 77 -17.71 -3.55 8.67
C GLY A 77 -17.29 -2.13 8.27
N VAL A 78 -16.09 -1.70 8.64
CA VAL A 78 -15.56 -0.37 8.33
C VAL A 78 -14.70 -0.41 7.08
N VAL A 79 -14.85 0.59 6.22
CA VAL A 79 -13.95 0.85 5.09
C VAL A 79 -13.11 2.07 5.44
N SER A 80 -11.83 1.86 5.74
CA SER A 80 -10.89 2.94 5.96
C SER A 80 -10.32 3.44 4.62
N ARG A 81 -10.06 4.75 4.56
CA ARG A 81 -9.32 5.40 3.47
C ARG A 81 -7.88 5.75 3.87
N ASP A 82 -7.43 5.27 5.00
CA ASP A 82 -6.08 5.53 5.48
C ASP A 82 -5.04 4.92 4.53
N LEU A 83 -3.93 5.62 4.36
CA LEU A 83 -2.80 5.09 3.63
C LEU A 83 -2.09 4.06 4.50
N ILE A 84 -1.92 2.85 3.98
CA ILE A 84 -1.22 1.76 4.65
C ILE A 84 -0.19 1.20 3.68
N ASP A 85 1.01 0.94 4.18
CA ASP A 85 2.14 0.40 3.46
C ASP A 85 2.59 -0.92 4.10
N PHE A 86 3.27 -1.79 3.35
CA PHE A 86 3.77 -3.06 3.91
C PHE A 86 4.76 -2.86 5.06
N THR A 87 5.50 -1.75 5.05
CA THR A 87 6.39 -1.39 6.16
C THR A 87 5.65 -1.16 7.48
N ASP A 88 4.35 -0.90 7.42
CA ASP A 88 3.48 -0.68 8.58
C ASP A 88 3.11 -1.97 9.32
N LEU A 89 3.26 -3.13 8.68
CA LEU A 89 2.93 -4.43 9.31
C LEU A 89 3.79 -4.69 10.55
N TYR A 90 5.09 -4.49 10.45
CA TYR A 90 6.01 -4.77 11.56
C TYR A 90 5.73 -3.92 12.80
N PRO A 91 5.67 -2.58 12.73
CA PRO A 91 5.30 -1.76 13.87
C PRO A 91 3.88 -2.05 14.39
N THR A 92 2.95 -2.46 13.54
CA THR A 92 1.61 -2.87 13.97
C THR A 92 1.64 -4.15 14.80
N PHE A 93 2.44 -5.13 14.39
CA PHE A 93 2.58 -6.37 15.17
C PHE A 93 3.26 -6.14 16.52
N LEU A 94 4.27 -5.26 16.58
CA LEU A 94 4.88 -4.86 17.84
C LEU A 94 3.88 -4.16 18.78
N ASP A 95 3.11 -3.22 18.23
CA ASP A 95 2.08 -2.48 18.98
C ASP A 95 1.00 -3.43 19.54
N LEU A 96 0.53 -4.37 18.74
CA LEU A 96 -0.45 -5.37 19.17
C LEU A 96 0.11 -6.35 20.22
N ALA A 97 1.41 -6.64 20.15
CA ALA A 97 2.10 -7.50 21.11
C ALA A 97 2.51 -6.75 22.40
N GLY A 98 2.31 -5.42 22.46
CA GLY A 98 2.78 -4.59 23.58
C GLY A 98 4.31 -4.51 23.69
N VAL A 99 5.03 -4.71 22.57
CA VAL A 99 6.49 -4.73 22.52
C VAL A 99 7.01 -3.38 22.01
N THR A 100 7.85 -2.74 22.80
CA THR A 100 8.56 -1.51 22.39
C THR A 100 9.83 -1.90 21.64
N PRO A 101 10.00 -1.46 20.38
CA PRO A 101 11.23 -1.74 19.64
C PRO A 101 12.43 -1.03 20.28
N PRO A 102 13.66 -1.58 20.14
CA PRO A 102 14.86 -0.88 20.57
C PRO A 102 14.97 0.50 19.93
N LYS A 103 15.41 1.51 20.67
CA LYS A 103 15.58 2.89 20.19
C LYS A 103 16.57 3.01 19.01
N THR A 104 17.46 2.05 18.86
CA THR A 104 18.42 1.96 17.75
C THR A 104 17.79 1.49 16.44
N LEU A 105 16.61 0.86 16.52
CA LEU A 105 15.89 0.37 15.33
C LEU A 105 15.05 1.51 14.74
N LYS A 106 15.44 1.95 13.54
CA LYS A 106 14.65 2.92 12.76
C LYS A 106 13.62 2.14 11.95
N LEU A 107 12.35 2.44 12.17
CA LEU A 107 11.23 1.86 11.43
C LEU A 107 10.75 2.84 10.37
N ASP A 108 10.61 2.37 9.12
CA ASP A 108 10.04 3.16 8.03
C ASP A 108 8.51 3.20 8.09
N GLY A 109 7.91 2.22 8.77
CA GLY A 109 6.47 2.07 8.93
C GLY A 109 5.91 2.76 10.15
N LYS A 110 4.59 2.90 10.15
CA LYS A 110 3.77 3.32 11.29
C LYS A 110 2.75 2.24 11.64
N SER A 111 2.50 2.01 12.93
CA SER A 111 1.39 1.14 13.35
C SER A 111 0.06 1.68 12.83
N PHE A 112 -0.75 0.80 12.23
CA PHE A 112 -2.14 1.13 11.86
C PHE A 112 -3.17 0.64 12.90
N VAL A 113 -2.73 0.27 14.11
CA VAL A 113 -3.65 -0.02 15.22
C VAL A 113 -4.60 1.14 15.52
N PRO A 114 -4.17 2.42 15.48
CA PRO A 114 -5.08 3.56 15.61
C PRO A 114 -6.24 3.51 14.59
N SER A 115 -5.93 3.23 13.32
CA SER A 115 -6.96 3.08 12.26
C SER A 115 -7.91 1.92 12.54
N LEU A 116 -7.41 0.78 13.05
CA LEU A 116 -8.25 -0.36 13.44
C LEU A 116 -9.18 -0.04 14.61
N ARG A 117 -8.76 0.83 15.52
CA ARG A 117 -9.57 1.30 16.66
C ARG A 117 -10.54 2.43 16.29
N GLY A 118 -10.46 2.95 15.06
CA GLY A 118 -11.27 4.09 14.63
C GLY A 118 -10.76 5.45 15.15
N ASP A 119 -9.47 5.54 15.46
CA ASP A 119 -8.84 6.80 15.87
C ASP A 119 -8.72 7.74 14.66
N GLU A 120 -9.29 8.94 14.77
CA GLU A 120 -9.31 9.94 13.70
C GLU A 120 -8.11 10.91 13.74
N ASP A 121 -7.19 10.77 14.70
CA ASP A 121 -6.02 11.63 14.82
C ASP A 121 -5.10 11.50 13.59
N PRO A 122 -4.99 12.55 12.75
CA PRO A 122 -4.19 12.50 11.53
C PRO A 122 -2.68 12.35 11.79
N PHE A 123 -2.20 12.75 12.97
CA PHE A 123 -0.78 12.64 13.34
C PHE A 123 -0.36 11.19 13.60
N LYS A 124 -1.31 10.33 13.94
CA LYS A 124 -1.07 8.90 14.12
C LYS A 124 -1.12 8.13 12.81
N LYS A 125 -1.61 8.75 11.73
CA LYS A 125 -1.77 8.14 10.41
C LYS A 125 -0.63 8.47 9.46
N ARG A 126 -0.46 7.65 8.44
CA ARG A 126 0.48 7.89 7.35
C ARG A 126 -0.10 8.95 6.39
N SER A 127 0.72 9.88 5.92
CA SER A 127 0.29 10.94 5.00
C SER A 127 0.82 10.78 3.58
N TRP A 128 1.68 9.81 3.33
CA TRP A 128 2.24 9.46 2.02
C TRP A 128 2.72 8.03 2.00
N ILE A 129 2.84 7.46 0.80
CA ILE A 129 3.42 6.15 0.54
C ILE A 129 4.54 6.31 -0.48
N TYR A 130 5.66 5.64 -0.23
CA TYR A 130 6.78 5.51 -1.14
C TYR A 130 6.77 4.13 -1.77
N SER A 131 7.11 4.06 -3.07
CA SER A 131 7.31 2.79 -3.77
C SER A 131 8.48 2.91 -4.73
N GLN A 132 9.22 1.82 -4.86
CA GLN A 132 10.38 1.75 -5.73
C GLN A 132 10.44 0.40 -6.45
N ILE A 133 10.85 0.44 -7.73
CA ILE A 133 11.22 -0.72 -8.52
C ILE A 133 12.42 -0.36 -9.39
N GLY A 134 13.57 -1.00 -9.15
CA GLY A 134 14.83 -0.56 -9.75
C GLY A 134 15.10 0.92 -9.45
N ASP A 135 15.44 1.68 -10.47
CA ASP A 135 15.71 3.13 -10.35
C ASP A 135 14.45 3.99 -10.39
N PHE A 136 13.30 3.40 -10.65
CA PHE A 136 12.04 4.14 -10.64
C PHE A 136 11.49 4.25 -9.23
N ARG A 137 11.22 5.47 -8.81
CA ARG A 137 10.71 5.82 -7.50
C ARG A 137 9.46 6.68 -7.64
N MET A 138 8.50 6.46 -6.76
CA MET A 138 7.31 7.29 -6.69
C MET A 138 6.86 7.53 -5.27
N ILE A 139 6.20 8.65 -5.05
CA ILE A 139 5.51 9.00 -3.82
C ILE A 139 4.09 9.39 -4.15
N ARG A 140 3.15 8.93 -3.34
CA ARG A 140 1.76 9.37 -3.39
C ARG A 140 1.26 9.83 -2.02
N ASP A 141 0.33 10.77 -2.03
CA ASP A 141 -0.62 11.01 -0.94
C ASP A 141 -2.01 10.46 -1.32
N TRP A 142 -3.09 10.92 -0.66
CA TRP A 142 -4.46 10.49 -0.98
C TRP A 142 -4.93 10.91 -2.37
N TYR A 143 -4.38 12.00 -2.92
CA TYR A 143 -4.89 12.68 -4.11
C TYR A 143 -3.93 12.69 -5.27
N HIS A 144 -2.64 12.71 -5.01
CA HIS A 144 -1.61 12.91 -6.02
C HIS A 144 -0.49 11.88 -5.92
N ILE A 145 0.13 11.62 -7.06
CA ILE A 145 1.33 10.82 -7.19
C ILE A 145 2.36 11.58 -8.02
N ILE A 146 3.62 11.51 -7.60
CA ILE A 146 4.77 12.02 -8.35
C ILE A 146 5.81 10.92 -8.48
N ASP A 147 6.50 10.89 -9.61
CA ASP A 147 7.64 10.00 -9.83
C ASP A 147 8.97 10.78 -9.99
N ASN A 148 10.07 10.04 -9.96
CA ASN A 148 11.41 10.61 -10.13
C ASN A 148 11.75 11.02 -11.56
N LYS A 149 10.85 10.82 -12.51
CA LYS A 149 10.91 11.35 -13.89
C LYS A 149 10.09 12.62 -14.06
N GLY A 150 9.48 13.11 -12.97
CA GLY A 150 8.73 14.35 -12.91
C GLY A 150 7.28 14.24 -13.40
N ALA A 151 6.75 13.03 -13.65
CA ALA A 151 5.33 12.87 -13.89
C ALA A 151 4.55 13.13 -12.60
N PHE A 152 3.45 13.89 -12.70
CA PHE A 152 2.61 14.25 -11.58
C PHE A 152 1.15 14.13 -11.98
N HIS A 153 0.37 13.31 -11.26
CA HIS A 153 -1.01 12.99 -11.58
C HIS A 153 -1.93 13.22 -10.39
N ASN A 154 -3.18 13.55 -10.68
CA ASN A 154 -4.26 13.62 -9.70
C ASN A 154 -5.06 12.33 -9.72
N LEU A 155 -4.90 11.48 -8.73
CA LEU A 155 -5.50 10.14 -8.66
C LEU A 155 -7.03 10.13 -8.52
N LEU A 156 -7.64 11.25 -8.08
CA LEU A 156 -9.10 11.36 -8.01
C LEU A 156 -9.72 11.66 -9.38
N LYS A 157 -9.06 12.52 -10.17
CA LYS A 157 -9.53 12.93 -11.48
C LYS A 157 -9.09 11.96 -12.58
N ASP A 158 -7.91 11.38 -12.39
CA ASP A 158 -7.26 10.50 -13.35
C ASP A 158 -6.62 9.30 -12.63
N PRO A 159 -7.42 8.33 -12.16
CA PRO A 159 -6.93 7.14 -11.47
C PRO A 159 -6.09 6.23 -12.38
N ARG A 160 -6.15 6.41 -13.70
CA ARG A 160 -5.35 5.68 -14.68
C ARG A 160 -4.02 6.36 -15.01
N GLN A 161 -3.77 7.55 -14.49
CA GLN A 161 -2.54 8.31 -14.73
C GLN A 161 -2.24 8.52 -16.23
N GLU A 162 -3.29 8.74 -17.02
CA GLU A 162 -3.21 8.99 -18.47
C GLU A 162 -2.86 10.45 -18.77
N GLN A 163 -3.24 11.36 -17.86
CA GLN A 163 -3.07 12.79 -18.03
C GLN A 163 -2.24 13.38 -16.88
N LYS A 164 -1.20 14.13 -17.22
CA LYS A 164 -0.47 14.90 -16.21
C LYS A 164 -1.33 16.05 -15.71
N VAL A 165 -1.13 16.43 -14.45
CA VAL A 165 -1.80 17.61 -13.88
C VAL A 165 -1.44 18.85 -14.67
N SER A 166 -2.48 19.62 -15.03
CA SER A 166 -2.32 20.87 -15.77
C SER A 166 -1.46 21.88 -14.97
N PRO A 167 -0.54 22.59 -15.63
CA PRO A 167 0.19 23.71 -15.01
C PRO A 167 -0.72 24.81 -14.46
N GLN A 168 -1.97 24.91 -14.95
CA GLN A 168 -2.96 25.88 -14.50
C GLN A 168 -3.70 25.50 -13.22
N ASP A 169 -3.51 24.29 -12.70
CA ASP A 169 -4.09 23.87 -11.43
C ASP A 169 -3.41 24.60 -10.27
N LYS A 170 -4.12 25.57 -9.65
CA LYS A 170 -3.60 26.46 -8.61
C LYS A 170 -3.18 25.74 -7.31
N ILE A 171 -3.75 24.56 -7.03
CA ILE A 171 -3.48 23.78 -5.82
C ILE A 171 -2.30 22.82 -6.05
N ALA A 172 -2.14 22.37 -7.27
CA ALA A 172 -1.15 21.37 -7.65
C ALA A 172 0.32 21.75 -7.35
N PRO A 173 0.79 23.02 -7.54
CA PRO A 173 2.18 23.37 -7.29
C PRO A 173 2.64 23.11 -5.86
N GLY A 174 1.88 23.51 -4.86
CA GLY A 174 2.22 23.28 -3.45
C GLY A 174 2.25 21.81 -3.05
N ARG A 175 1.29 21.01 -3.58
CA ARG A 175 1.26 19.56 -3.36
C ARG A 175 2.40 18.86 -4.07
N ARG A 176 2.70 19.24 -5.31
CA ARG A 176 3.82 18.73 -6.08
C ARG A 176 5.14 19.00 -5.34
N GLN A 177 5.36 20.23 -4.90
CA GLN A 177 6.55 20.61 -4.15
C GLN A 177 6.72 19.77 -2.88
N ARG A 178 5.65 19.61 -2.09
CA ARG A 178 5.67 18.78 -0.89
C ARG A 178 6.06 17.33 -1.19
N LEU A 179 5.43 16.70 -2.17
CA LEU A 179 5.73 15.31 -2.53
C LEU A 179 7.14 15.17 -3.10
N GLN A 180 7.61 16.16 -3.89
CA GLN A 180 8.98 16.18 -4.40
C GLN A 180 10.00 16.25 -3.26
N MET A 181 9.79 17.14 -2.29
CA MET A 181 10.67 17.25 -1.12
C MET A 181 10.75 15.94 -0.32
N ILE A 182 9.67 15.17 -0.27
CA ILE A 182 9.67 13.85 0.39
C ILE A 182 10.43 12.85 -0.48
N LEU A 183 10.17 12.81 -1.78
CA LEU A 183 10.84 11.91 -2.73
C LEU A 183 12.36 12.10 -2.74
N ASP A 184 12.81 13.35 -2.61
CA ASP A 184 14.24 13.71 -2.62
C ASP A 184 15.01 13.24 -1.36
N ARG A 185 14.30 12.82 -0.31
CA ARG A 185 14.90 12.22 0.89
C ARG A 185 15.37 10.80 0.67
N PHE A 186 14.82 10.12 -0.34
CA PHE A 186 15.15 8.73 -0.65
C PHE A 186 16.35 8.66 -1.61
N PRO A 187 17.21 7.63 -1.48
CA PRO A 187 18.36 7.45 -2.35
C PRO A 187 17.98 7.46 -3.83
N LYS A 188 18.76 8.16 -4.65
CA LYS A 188 18.52 8.21 -6.10
C LYS A 188 18.78 6.87 -6.78
N ASN A 189 19.71 6.09 -6.26
CA ASN A 189 20.06 4.78 -6.76
C ASN A 189 19.67 3.74 -5.71
N ALA A 190 18.84 2.79 -6.09
CA ALA A 190 18.65 1.62 -5.25
C ALA A 190 19.97 0.85 -5.21
N PRO A 191 20.47 0.43 -4.04
CA PRO A 191 21.46 -0.62 -4.01
C PRO A 191 20.89 -1.82 -4.77
N ALA A 192 21.70 -2.44 -5.61
CA ALA A 192 21.25 -3.64 -6.33
C ALA A 192 20.69 -4.64 -5.29
N PRO A 193 19.39 -4.96 -5.34
CA PRO A 193 18.86 -5.91 -4.38
C PRO A 193 19.55 -7.24 -4.64
N PHE A 194 20.20 -7.78 -3.63
CA PHE A 194 20.88 -9.05 -3.71
C PHE A 194 21.95 -9.13 -4.83
N PRO A 195 23.08 -8.42 -4.72
CA PRO A 195 24.17 -8.51 -5.72
C PRO A 195 24.61 -9.95 -5.97
N GLU A 196 24.55 -10.81 -4.95
CA GLU A 196 24.80 -12.25 -5.05
C GLU A 196 23.79 -13.00 -5.91
N PHE A 197 22.52 -12.58 -5.89
CA PHE A 197 21.47 -13.16 -6.72
C PHE A 197 21.67 -12.80 -8.20
N LYS A 198 22.03 -11.55 -8.51
CA LYS A 198 22.37 -11.13 -9.88
C LYS A 198 23.58 -11.86 -10.44
N ALA A 199 24.59 -12.13 -9.62
CA ALA A 199 25.77 -12.90 -10.02
C ALA A 199 25.44 -14.35 -10.38
N LYS A 200 24.45 -14.96 -9.71
CA LYS A 200 23.97 -16.33 -9.97
C LYS A 200 22.93 -16.42 -11.09
N HIS A 201 22.26 -15.31 -11.43
CA HIS A 201 21.17 -15.26 -12.42
C HIS A 201 21.30 -14.05 -13.35
N PRO A 202 22.34 -14.00 -14.21
CA PRO A 202 22.66 -12.81 -15.02
C PRO A 202 21.61 -12.43 -16.07
N GLY A 203 20.58 -13.24 -16.29
CA GLY A 203 19.49 -12.99 -17.24
C GLY A 203 18.19 -12.44 -16.64
N LEU A 204 18.13 -12.22 -15.33
CA LEU A 204 16.95 -11.63 -14.67
C LEU A 204 17.19 -10.12 -14.46
N ASN A 205 16.71 -9.31 -15.41
CA ASN A 205 16.58 -7.85 -15.31
C ASN A 205 15.24 -7.45 -14.72
#